data_a1b0c7a9271338676da4878a12b58d74
#
_entry.id   a1b0c7a9271338676da4878a12b58d74
#
_cell.length_a   1.000
_cell.length_b   1.000
_cell.length_c   1.000
_cell.angle_alpha   90.00
_cell.angle_beta   90.00
_cell.angle_gamma   90.00
#
_symmetry.space_group_name_H-M   'P 1'
#
loop_
_entity.id
_entity.type
_entity.pdbx_description
1 polymer ?
#
loop_
_entity_poly.entity_id
_entity_poly.type
_entity_poly.pdbx_seq_one_letter_code
_entity_poly.pdbx_strand_id
1 'polypeptide(L)'
;MSSSLEHRYNEDQILQLDPRKGERAYSILIINPNTSTHMTDALKPILASLNFQDVHIEYFTAPNQPVEVDGVEVQPIDSINNAAESCKSALNCWSIRSLIGYYDAFLVACYSAHPFVGKLREDIKFFEEESQPPRNKYVTGIFEASITAALSLVSGFTLENPIEPEGKLHKHQEKGSFGIVTTGSAWKEELTNGVQGALGYSDEDGESSHFAGVETTGLTAIELHTTEPEEVRRRIIEATCSLLRNSRTRVRVVCLGCAGMAGMEEAVREGCVQEYGDREGRRVRIVDGVVAGAGNLITALKAGF
;
A
#
# COMPACT_ATOMS: atom_id res chain seq x y z
N MET A 1 20.37 -12.95 31.26
CA MET A 1 21.22 -12.04 30.48
C MET A 1 20.30 -11.08 29.75
N SER A 2 19.87 -10.06 30.51
CA SER A 2 18.91 -9.06 30.06
C SER A 2 19.59 -7.72 30.28
N SER A 3 20.27 -7.22 29.26
CA SER A 3 20.73 -5.81 29.23
C SER A 3 21.56 -5.56 27.99
N SER A 4 20.95 -5.13 26.91
CA SER A 4 21.63 -4.33 25.88
C SER A 4 20.76 -3.93 24.68
N LEU A 5 19.42 -3.90 24.82
CA LEU A 5 18.52 -3.45 23.76
C LEU A 5 18.03 -1.99 23.95
N GLU A 6 18.55 -1.28 24.96
CA GLU A 6 18.17 0.10 25.28
C GLU A 6 19.10 1.15 24.64
N HIS A 7 19.49 1.03 23.40
CA HIS A 7 20.27 2.10 22.78
C HIS A 7 19.82 2.37 21.35
N ARG A 8 19.31 3.53 21.21
CA ARG A 8 19.63 4.75 20.45
C ARG A 8 18.52 5.20 19.48
N TYR A 9 17.38 5.49 20.05
CA TYR A 9 16.63 6.63 19.56
C TYR A 9 16.84 7.77 20.51
N ASN A 10 17.03 8.97 19.95
CA ASN A 10 16.99 10.17 20.77
C ASN A 10 15.65 10.15 21.49
N GLU A 11 15.64 10.10 22.81
CA GLU A 11 14.41 10.09 23.63
C GLU A 11 13.45 11.20 23.23
N ASP A 12 13.98 12.31 22.68
CA ASP A 12 13.21 13.42 22.14
C ASP A 12 12.38 13.06 20.88
N GLN A 13 12.79 12.08 20.07
CA GLN A 13 12.00 11.59 18.92
C GLN A 13 10.91 10.62 19.37
N ILE A 14 11.17 9.78 20.35
CA ILE A 14 10.18 8.88 20.94
C ILE A 14 9.14 9.68 21.76
N LEU A 15 9.56 10.73 22.46
CA LEU A 15 8.67 11.62 23.22
C LEU A 15 7.74 12.47 22.36
N GLN A 16 8.04 12.66 21.07
CA GLN A 16 7.14 13.32 20.11
C GLN A 16 6.02 12.38 19.61
N LEU A 17 6.20 11.07 19.75
CA LEU A 17 5.26 10.03 19.36
C LEU A 17 4.56 9.47 20.61
N ASP A 18 3.62 10.17 21.23
CA ASP A 18 2.78 9.64 22.29
C ASP A 18 1.31 9.57 21.85
N PRO A 19 0.83 8.40 21.42
CA PRO A 19 -0.53 8.21 20.92
C PRO A 19 -1.60 8.40 22.02
N ARG A 20 -1.19 8.48 23.29
CA ARG A 20 -2.11 8.67 24.43
C ARG A 20 -2.49 10.13 24.67
N LYS A 21 -1.96 11.06 23.86
CA LYS A 21 -2.34 12.49 23.91
C LYS A 21 -3.69 12.74 23.27
N GLY A 22 -4.76 12.21 23.82
CA GLY A 22 -6.12 12.53 23.37
C GLY A 22 -7.16 11.47 23.76
N GLU A 23 -8.42 11.86 23.76
CA GLU A 23 -9.58 10.99 24.05
C GLU A 23 -9.93 10.02 22.90
N ARG A 24 -8.97 9.68 22.01
CA ARG A 24 -9.23 8.85 20.84
C ARG A 24 -9.16 7.36 21.17
N ALA A 25 -10.08 6.59 20.61
CA ALA A 25 -10.22 5.17 20.93
C ALA A 25 -9.09 4.31 20.34
N TYR A 26 -8.52 4.68 19.18
CA TYR A 26 -7.52 3.91 18.45
C TYR A 26 -6.35 4.76 17.95
N SER A 27 -5.18 4.15 17.84
CA SER A 27 -3.94 4.77 17.34
C SER A 27 -3.30 3.97 16.21
N ILE A 28 -2.96 4.65 15.12
CA ILE A 28 -2.32 4.06 13.94
C ILE A 28 -0.99 4.77 13.65
N LEU A 29 0.07 4.00 13.46
CA LEU A 29 1.35 4.49 12.98
C LEU A 29 1.49 4.26 11.48
N ILE A 30 1.64 5.34 10.72
CA ILE A 30 1.97 5.29 9.29
C ILE A 30 3.49 5.31 9.17
N ILE A 31 4.06 4.29 8.53
CA ILE A 31 5.50 4.09 8.46
C ILE A 31 5.97 4.33 7.03
N ASN A 32 6.68 5.42 6.82
CA ASN A 32 7.46 5.62 5.61
C ASN A 32 8.86 4.98 5.81
N PRO A 33 9.19 3.89 5.10
CA PRO A 33 10.44 3.17 5.31
C PRO A 33 11.65 3.81 4.60
N ASN A 34 11.50 4.95 3.95
CA ASN A 34 12.59 5.77 3.43
C ASN A 34 12.76 7.07 4.23
N THR A 35 13.84 7.81 3.98
CA THR A 35 14.20 9.00 4.76
C THR A 35 13.51 10.28 4.29
N SER A 36 12.69 10.23 3.23
CA SER A 36 12.05 11.41 2.66
C SER A 36 10.89 11.90 3.54
N THR A 37 11.13 12.94 4.31
CA THR A 37 10.09 13.63 5.09
C THR A 37 9.00 14.23 4.19
N HIS A 38 9.38 14.69 2.98
CA HIS A 38 8.44 15.22 2.01
C HIS A 38 7.38 14.17 1.61
N MET A 39 7.78 12.93 1.38
CA MET A 39 6.85 11.84 1.08
C MET A 39 5.92 11.55 2.26
N THR A 40 6.45 11.57 3.49
CA THR A 40 5.61 11.42 4.70
C THR A 40 4.61 12.55 4.84
N ASP A 41 5.05 13.79 4.61
CA ASP A 41 4.18 14.98 4.72
C ASP A 41 3.06 14.98 3.68
N ALA A 42 3.32 14.45 2.48
CA ALA A 42 2.31 14.32 1.42
C ALA A 42 1.15 13.37 1.80
N LEU A 43 1.37 12.40 2.70
CA LEU A 43 0.31 11.50 3.18
C LEU A 43 -0.65 12.15 4.16
N LYS A 44 -0.20 13.17 4.89
CA LYS A 44 -0.98 13.80 5.97
C LYS A 44 -2.32 14.39 5.51
N PRO A 45 -2.38 15.24 4.47
CA PRO A 45 -3.66 15.80 4.01
C PRO A 45 -4.60 14.74 3.47
N ILE A 46 -4.08 13.67 2.84
CA ILE A 46 -4.87 12.58 2.28
C ILE A 46 -5.58 11.82 3.40
N LEU A 47 -4.83 11.39 4.42
CA LEU A 47 -5.39 10.68 5.56
C LEU A 47 -6.28 11.58 6.43
N ALA A 48 -5.96 12.85 6.56
CA ALA A 48 -6.81 13.81 7.25
C ALA A 48 -8.16 14.02 6.54
N SER A 49 -8.21 13.96 5.21
CA SER A 49 -9.44 14.09 4.43
C SER A 49 -10.44 12.96 4.67
N LEU A 50 -9.99 11.80 5.14
CA LEU A 50 -10.85 10.67 5.49
C LEU A 50 -11.66 10.92 6.77
N ASN A 51 -11.27 11.91 7.56
CA ASN A 51 -12.00 12.44 8.72
C ASN A 51 -12.45 11.39 9.75
N PHE A 52 -11.58 10.44 10.08
CA PHE A 52 -11.86 9.45 11.12
C PHE A 52 -11.77 10.08 12.52
N GLN A 53 -12.92 10.26 13.17
CA GLN A 53 -13.02 11.01 14.44
C GLN A 53 -12.37 10.29 15.62
N ASP A 54 -12.45 8.95 15.66
CA ASP A 54 -12.03 8.14 16.81
C ASP A 54 -10.63 7.53 16.63
N VAL A 55 -9.87 8.02 15.64
CA VAL A 55 -8.56 7.47 15.29
C VAL A 55 -7.50 8.56 15.38
N HIS A 56 -6.43 8.27 16.10
CA HIS A 56 -5.22 9.07 16.10
C HIS A 56 -4.22 8.48 15.11
N ILE A 57 -3.77 9.31 14.16
CA ILE A 57 -2.81 8.89 13.14
C ILE A 57 -1.50 9.63 13.37
N GLU A 58 -0.43 8.87 13.57
CA GLU A 58 0.92 9.37 13.65
C GLU A 58 1.78 8.85 12.50
N TYR A 59 2.91 9.51 12.28
CA TYR A 59 3.75 9.28 11.11
C TYR A 59 5.20 9.06 11.54
N PHE A 60 5.77 7.99 11.05
CA PHE A 60 7.18 7.69 11.19
C PHE A 60 7.86 7.82 9.81
N THR A 61 8.99 8.49 9.78
CA THR A 61 9.92 8.52 8.63
C THR A 61 11.20 7.81 9.05
N ALA A 62 11.70 6.89 8.24
CA ALA A 62 12.96 6.23 8.56
C ALA A 62 14.09 7.27 8.78
N PRO A 63 14.99 7.03 9.73
CA PRO A 63 16.04 7.98 10.07
C PRO A 63 17.00 8.21 8.90
N ASN A 64 17.46 9.45 8.77
CA ASN A 64 18.46 9.85 7.77
C ASN A 64 19.92 9.66 8.25
N GLN A 65 20.10 8.95 9.36
CA GLN A 65 21.37 8.57 9.94
C GLN A 65 21.53 7.06 9.85
N PRO A 66 22.75 6.52 9.75
CA PRO A 66 22.98 5.10 9.85
C PRO A 66 22.41 4.53 11.15
N VAL A 67 21.82 3.34 11.07
CA VAL A 67 21.34 2.59 12.22
C VAL A 67 22.13 1.30 12.37
N GLU A 68 22.36 0.87 13.61
CA GLU A 68 23.01 -0.40 13.90
C GLU A 68 21.94 -1.46 14.20
N VAL A 69 21.94 -2.53 13.44
CA VAL A 69 21.05 -3.67 13.63
C VAL A 69 21.89 -4.94 13.75
N ASP A 70 21.84 -5.57 14.91
CA ASP A 70 22.59 -6.80 15.22
C ASP A 70 24.09 -6.69 14.91
N GLY A 71 24.71 -5.53 15.20
CA GLY A 71 26.13 -5.27 14.96
C GLY A 71 26.48 -4.89 13.52
N VAL A 72 25.48 -4.72 12.64
CA VAL A 72 25.64 -4.28 11.25
C VAL A 72 25.14 -2.86 11.09
N GLU A 73 25.99 -1.98 10.56
CA GLU A 73 25.59 -0.63 10.21
C GLU A 73 24.79 -0.63 8.90
N VAL A 74 23.55 -0.11 8.97
CA VAL A 74 22.63 0.01 7.84
C VAL A 74 22.54 1.48 7.42
N GLN A 75 22.90 1.76 6.19
CA GLN A 75 22.86 3.10 5.64
C GLN A 75 21.43 3.56 5.35
N PRO A 76 21.12 4.85 5.53
CA PRO A 76 19.81 5.41 5.21
C PRO A 76 19.49 5.29 3.71
N ILE A 77 18.21 5.18 3.38
CA ILE A 77 17.71 5.08 2.01
C ILE A 77 16.69 6.19 1.79
N ASP A 78 16.95 7.08 0.85
CA ASP A 78 16.10 8.22 0.53
C ASP A 78 14.94 7.87 -0.43
N SER A 79 15.15 6.89 -1.28
CA SER A 79 14.14 6.37 -2.21
C SER A 79 14.32 4.88 -2.39
N ILE A 80 13.21 4.14 -2.38
CA ILE A 80 13.20 2.69 -2.57
C ILE A 80 12.78 2.41 -4.01
N ASN A 81 13.70 1.90 -4.82
CA ASN A 81 13.51 1.73 -6.26
C ASN A 81 13.53 0.25 -6.70
N ASN A 82 13.79 -0.68 -5.79
CA ASN A 82 13.83 -2.12 -6.05
C ASN A 82 13.70 -2.94 -4.76
N ALA A 83 13.54 -4.26 -4.89
CA ALA A 83 13.39 -5.19 -3.77
C ALA A 83 14.59 -5.21 -2.80
N ALA A 84 15.82 -5.08 -3.30
CA ALA A 84 17.01 -5.06 -2.44
C ALA A 84 17.03 -3.83 -1.53
N GLU A 85 16.59 -2.67 -2.03
CA GLU A 85 16.43 -1.45 -1.24
C GLU A 85 15.26 -1.59 -0.26
N SER A 86 14.16 -2.27 -0.64
CA SER A 86 13.08 -2.60 0.30
C SER A 86 13.57 -3.43 1.47
N CYS A 87 14.41 -4.44 1.22
CA CYS A 87 15.00 -5.25 2.29
C CYS A 87 15.88 -4.42 3.23
N LYS A 88 16.71 -3.53 2.70
CA LYS A 88 17.56 -2.64 3.52
C LYS A 88 16.73 -1.65 4.31
N SER A 89 15.71 -1.06 3.70
CA SER A 89 14.82 -0.10 4.37
C SER A 89 14.03 -0.73 5.51
N ALA A 90 13.71 -2.02 5.42
CA ALA A 90 13.09 -2.76 6.51
C ALA A 90 13.98 -2.80 7.77
N LEU A 91 15.30 -2.87 7.59
CA LEU A 91 16.26 -2.80 8.70
C LEU A 91 16.35 -1.38 9.28
N ASN A 92 16.26 -0.33 8.45
CA ASN A 92 16.22 1.05 8.93
C ASN A 92 14.98 1.34 9.82
N CYS A 93 13.92 0.55 9.68
CA CYS A 93 12.72 0.64 10.49
C CYS A 93 12.76 -0.22 11.76
N TRP A 94 13.88 -0.86 12.08
CA TRP A 94 14.00 -1.82 13.19
C TRP A 94 13.53 -1.29 14.54
N SER A 95 13.74 -0.02 14.80
CA SER A 95 13.35 0.64 16.03
C SER A 95 11.85 0.71 16.31
N ILE A 96 11.01 0.60 15.27
CA ILE A 96 9.55 0.58 15.41
C ILE A 96 9.10 -0.56 16.34
N ARG A 97 9.89 -1.61 16.48
CA ARG A 97 9.62 -2.70 17.44
C ARG A 97 9.41 -2.20 18.86
N SER A 98 10.15 -1.18 19.29
CA SER A 98 9.96 -0.56 20.61
C SER A 98 8.64 0.21 20.72
N LEU A 99 8.00 0.54 19.62
CA LEU A 99 6.75 1.28 19.56
C LEU A 99 5.51 0.37 19.47
N ILE A 100 5.67 -0.96 19.34
CA ILE A 100 4.54 -1.90 19.18
C ILE A 100 3.54 -1.74 20.34
N GLY A 101 4.01 -1.53 21.56
CA GLY A 101 3.14 -1.36 22.73
C GLY A 101 2.26 -0.11 22.70
N TYR A 102 2.60 0.90 21.90
CA TYR A 102 1.96 2.22 21.90
C TYR A 102 0.87 2.40 20.84
N TYR A 103 0.89 1.63 19.76
CA TYR A 103 -0.07 1.74 18.65
C TYR A 103 -0.92 0.49 18.54
N ASP A 104 -2.14 0.66 18.04
CA ASP A 104 -3.08 -0.44 17.80
C ASP A 104 -2.95 -1.01 16.40
N ALA A 105 -2.44 -0.21 15.45
CA ALA A 105 -2.21 -0.65 14.09
C ALA A 105 -1.04 0.06 13.40
N PHE A 106 -0.52 -0.58 12.34
CA PHE A 106 0.65 -0.13 11.59
C PHE A 106 0.39 -0.23 10.08
N LEU A 107 0.66 0.86 9.35
CA LEU A 107 0.60 0.90 7.89
C LEU A 107 1.98 1.17 7.30
N VAL A 108 2.53 0.21 6.56
CA VAL A 108 3.79 0.40 5.84
C VAL A 108 3.49 1.09 4.50
N ALA A 109 3.92 2.34 4.38
CA ALA A 109 3.65 3.21 3.24
C ALA A 109 4.69 3.08 2.12
N CYS A 110 5.01 1.84 1.74
CA CYS A 110 5.82 1.50 0.57
C CYS A 110 5.03 0.54 -0.32
N TYR A 111 4.95 0.84 -1.62
CA TYR A 111 4.20 0.03 -2.56
C TYR A 111 5.06 -1.11 -3.11
N SER A 112 5.20 -2.14 -2.33
CA SER A 112 5.88 -3.40 -2.64
C SER A 112 5.41 -4.48 -1.66
N ALA A 113 5.68 -5.75 -1.93
CA ALA A 113 5.61 -6.81 -0.93
C ALA A 113 6.74 -6.59 0.11
N HIS A 114 6.57 -5.54 0.93
CA HIS A 114 7.66 -5.01 1.75
C HIS A 114 7.99 -5.94 2.92
N PRO A 115 9.25 -6.39 3.07
CA PRO A 115 9.62 -7.38 4.10
C PRO A 115 9.28 -6.95 5.53
N PHE A 116 9.24 -5.64 5.77
CA PHE A 116 8.92 -5.09 7.08
C PHE A 116 7.47 -5.40 7.52
N VAL A 117 6.52 -5.58 6.59
CA VAL A 117 5.15 -6.00 6.92
C VAL A 117 5.15 -7.38 7.58
N GLY A 118 5.86 -8.34 7.00
CA GLY A 118 6.02 -9.67 7.56
C GLY A 118 6.73 -9.65 8.91
N LYS A 119 7.81 -8.86 9.00
CA LYS A 119 8.57 -8.71 10.23
C LYS A 119 7.75 -8.12 11.38
N LEU A 120 6.98 -7.07 11.12
CA LEU A 120 6.08 -6.50 12.12
C LEU A 120 5.00 -7.50 12.57
N ARG A 121 4.47 -8.33 11.67
CA ARG A 121 3.51 -9.39 12.05
C ARG A 121 4.10 -10.37 13.04
N GLU A 122 5.34 -10.80 12.82
CA GLU A 122 6.06 -11.69 13.74
C GLU A 122 6.28 -11.02 15.10
N ASP A 123 6.75 -9.78 15.12
CA ASP A 123 7.03 -9.04 16.34
C ASP A 123 5.74 -8.71 17.12
N ILE A 124 4.64 -8.40 16.43
CA ILE A 124 3.31 -8.19 17.01
C ILE A 124 2.80 -9.48 17.66
N LYS A 125 2.89 -10.61 16.96
CA LYS A 125 2.49 -11.91 17.49
C LYS A 125 3.22 -12.21 18.81
N PHE A 126 4.53 -12.02 18.83
CA PHE A 126 5.33 -12.21 20.05
C PHE A 126 4.89 -11.26 21.17
N PHE A 127 4.64 -9.99 20.85
CA PHE A 127 4.15 -9.00 21.81
C PHE A 127 2.77 -9.38 22.40
N GLU A 128 1.85 -9.88 21.57
CA GLU A 128 0.51 -10.28 21.97
C GLU A 128 0.53 -11.50 22.89
N GLU A 129 1.41 -12.48 22.63
CA GLU A 129 1.59 -13.67 23.47
C GLU A 129 2.09 -13.33 24.87
N GLU A 130 2.87 -12.26 25.03
CA GLU A 130 3.39 -11.79 26.30
C GLU A 130 2.45 -10.79 27.03
N SER A 131 1.47 -10.22 26.35
CA SER A 131 0.59 -9.17 26.89
C SER A 131 -0.54 -9.74 27.73
N GLN A 132 -0.85 -9.05 28.84
CA GLN A 132 -1.97 -9.39 29.73
C GLN A 132 -2.81 -8.12 30.02
N PRO A 133 -4.06 -8.00 29.59
CA PRO A 133 -4.78 -8.91 28.68
C PRO A 133 -4.26 -8.84 27.24
N PRO A 134 -4.52 -9.88 26.42
CA PRO A 134 -4.17 -9.85 25.00
C PRO A 134 -4.81 -8.65 24.29
N ARG A 135 -4.07 -7.99 23.41
CA ARG A 135 -4.56 -6.86 22.60
C ARG A 135 -4.23 -7.15 21.16
N ASN A 136 -5.26 -7.35 20.34
CA ASN A 136 -5.06 -7.53 18.90
C ASN A 136 -4.50 -6.25 18.29
N LYS A 137 -3.41 -6.40 17.56
CA LYS A 137 -2.79 -5.33 16.78
C LYS A 137 -2.76 -5.71 15.31
N TYR A 138 -2.84 -4.72 14.46
CA TYR A 138 -2.99 -4.96 13.03
C TYR A 138 -1.85 -4.33 12.25
N VAL A 139 -1.38 -5.02 11.21
CA VAL A 139 -0.38 -4.48 10.28
C VAL A 139 -0.71 -4.86 8.85
N THR A 140 -0.59 -3.90 7.96
CA THR A 140 -0.65 -4.10 6.52
C THR A 140 0.30 -3.16 5.79
N GLY A 141 0.64 -3.48 4.55
CA GLY A 141 1.27 -2.55 3.63
C GLY A 141 0.25 -1.96 2.66
N ILE A 142 0.58 -0.83 2.05
CA ILE A 142 -0.29 -0.19 1.05
C ILE A 142 -0.43 -1.05 -0.22
N PHE A 143 0.54 -1.91 -0.51
CA PHE A 143 0.49 -2.88 -1.61
C PHE A 143 -0.58 -3.94 -1.35
N GLU A 144 -0.52 -4.66 -0.23
CA GLU A 144 -1.47 -5.71 0.14
C GLU A 144 -2.89 -5.16 0.27
N ALA A 145 -3.01 -3.98 0.87
CA ALA A 145 -4.29 -3.31 1.04
C ALA A 145 -4.94 -2.93 -0.30
N SER A 146 -4.15 -2.44 -1.26
CA SER A 146 -4.65 -2.08 -2.58
C SER A 146 -5.13 -3.29 -3.37
N ILE A 147 -4.41 -4.43 -3.30
CA ILE A 147 -4.83 -5.70 -3.92
C ILE A 147 -6.16 -6.16 -3.34
N THR A 148 -6.28 -6.18 -2.01
CA THR A 148 -7.52 -6.59 -1.33
C THR A 148 -8.70 -5.70 -1.74
N ALA A 149 -8.51 -4.38 -1.75
CA ALA A 149 -9.53 -3.43 -2.19
C ALA A 149 -9.89 -3.64 -3.67
N ALA A 150 -8.90 -3.80 -4.54
CA ALA A 150 -9.12 -4.04 -5.96
C ALA A 150 -9.90 -5.33 -6.22
N LEU A 151 -9.54 -6.43 -5.55
CA LEU A 151 -10.26 -7.70 -5.66
C LEU A 151 -11.73 -7.57 -5.25
N SER A 152 -12.02 -6.85 -4.17
CA SER A 152 -13.40 -6.62 -3.74
C SER A 152 -14.24 -5.84 -4.76
N LEU A 153 -13.58 -4.99 -5.58
CA LEU A 153 -14.21 -4.16 -6.59
C LEU A 153 -14.37 -4.86 -7.95
N VAL A 154 -13.51 -5.86 -8.27
CA VAL A 154 -13.60 -6.63 -9.53
C VAL A 154 -14.40 -7.93 -9.39
N SER A 155 -14.46 -8.47 -8.18
CA SER A 155 -15.22 -9.70 -7.88
C SER A 155 -16.70 -9.39 -7.80
N GLY A 156 -17.38 -9.41 -8.92
CA GLY A 156 -18.85 -9.40 -8.94
C GLY A 156 -19.38 -10.78 -8.55
N PHE A 157 -19.84 -10.94 -7.30
CA PHE A 157 -20.74 -12.06 -7.00
C PHE A 157 -22.06 -11.77 -7.71
N THR A 158 -22.27 -12.36 -8.87
CA THR A 158 -23.60 -12.42 -9.45
C THR A 158 -24.33 -13.57 -8.79
N LEU A 159 -25.32 -13.26 -7.96
CA LEU A 159 -26.35 -14.24 -7.65
C LEU A 159 -27.05 -14.56 -8.96
N GLU A 160 -26.94 -15.81 -9.42
CA GLU A 160 -27.79 -16.29 -10.51
C GLU A 160 -29.24 -16.02 -10.12
N ASN A 161 -29.95 -15.26 -10.93
CA ASN A 161 -31.33 -14.94 -10.67
C ASN A 161 -32.14 -16.23 -10.94
N PRO A 162 -32.67 -16.92 -9.92
CA PRO A 162 -33.36 -18.20 -10.11
C PRO A 162 -34.75 -18.09 -10.81
N ILE A 163 -35.12 -16.89 -11.28
CA ILE A 163 -36.47 -16.58 -11.77
C ILE A 163 -36.51 -16.41 -13.31
N GLU A 164 -35.43 -16.64 -14.05
CA GLU A 164 -35.54 -16.68 -15.52
C GLU A 164 -35.87 -18.10 -16.00
N PRO A 165 -37.07 -18.30 -16.59
CA PRO A 165 -37.60 -19.64 -16.87
C PRO A 165 -37.02 -20.30 -18.11
N GLU A 166 -36.02 -19.81 -18.75
CA GLU A 166 -35.41 -20.45 -19.91
C GLU A 166 -33.88 -20.34 -19.84
N GLY A 167 -33.24 -21.38 -19.38
CA GLY A 167 -31.85 -21.83 -19.47
C GLY A 167 -30.86 -21.14 -20.41
N LYS A 168 -30.97 -19.84 -20.60
CA LYS A 168 -29.96 -19.03 -21.21
C LYS A 168 -29.00 -18.59 -20.10
N LEU A 169 -27.94 -19.39 -19.91
CA LEU A 169 -26.75 -18.92 -19.23
C LEU A 169 -26.48 -17.51 -19.75
N HIS A 170 -26.58 -16.50 -18.86
CA HIS A 170 -26.17 -15.16 -19.21
C HIS A 170 -24.74 -15.26 -19.70
N LYS A 171 -24.56 -15.02 -20.99
CA LYS A 171 -23.25 -14.97 -21.64
C LYS A 171 -22.36 -14.09 -20.77
N HIS A 172 -21.37 -14.73 -20.15
CA HIS A 172 -20.16 -14.14 -19.64
C HIS A 172 -20.33 -12.69 -19.18
N GLN A 173 -20.64 -12.46 -17.93
CA GLN A 173 -20.17 -11.21 -17.33
C GLN A 173 -18.65 -11.19 -17.60
N GLU A 174 -18.22 -10.22 -18.41
CA GLU A 174 -16.81 -10.01 -18.67
C GLU A 174 -16.12 -9.93 -17.30
N LYS A 175 -15.32 -10.94 -17.00
CA LYS A 175 -14.53 -10.96 -15.77
C LYS A 175 -13.67 -9.69 -15.80
N GLY A 176 -13.92 -8.79 -14.85
CA GLY A 176 -13.13 -7.59 -14.71
C GLY A 176 -11.77 -7.92 -14.11
N SER A 177 -10.78 -7.11 -14.40
CA SER A 177 -9.45 -7.20 -13.79
C SER A 177 -9.06 -5.88 -13.14
N PHE A 178 -8.08 -5.95 -12.26
CA PHE A 178 -7.35 -4.78 -11.78
C PHE A 178 -5.93 -4.78 -12.37
N GLY A 179 -5.35 -3.59 -12.50
CA GLY A 179 -3.96 -3.43 -12.85
C GLY A 179 -3.30 -2.36 -11.99
N ILE A 180 -2.00 -2.24 -12.11
CA ILE A 180 -1.19 -1.31 -11.32
C ILE A 180 -0.48 -0.36 -12.28
N VAL A 181 -0.56 0.95 -11.99
CA VAL A 181 0.32 1.97 -12.60
C VAL A 181 1.29 2.42 -11.54
N THR A 182 2.60 2.30 -11.80
CA THR A 182 3.65 2.56 -10.83
C THR A 182 4.79 3.41 -11.41
N THR A 183 5.83 3.59 -10.66
CA THR A 183 7.00 4.44 -10.91
C THR A 183 8.02 3.80 -11.88
N GLY A 184 9.21 3.51 -11.45
CA GLY A 184 10.32 3.01 -12.26
C GLY A 184 10.12 1.60 -12.81
N SER A 185 10.80 1.29 -13.91
CA SER A 185 10.64 0.03 -14.65
C SER A 185 11.03 -1.22 -13.85
N ALA A 186 11.92 -1.10 -12.87
CA ALA A 186 12.30 -2.20 -11.99
C ALA A 186 11.11 -2.79 -11.21
N TRP A 187 10.08 -1.99 -10.96
CA TRP A 187 8.89 -2.42 -10.23
C TRP A 187 7.94 -3.31 -11.03
N LYS A 188 8.05 -3.33 -12.36
CA LYS A 188 7.11 -4.09 -13.20
C LYS A 188 7.11 -5.57 -12.86
N GLU A 189 8.28 -6.18 -12.84
CA GLU A 189 8.45 -7.61 -12.53
C GLU A 189 8.18 -7.87 -11.04
N GLU A 190 8.75 -7.07 -10.15
CA GLU A 190 8.61 -7.22 -8.70
C GLU A 190 7.16 -7.20 -8.23
N LEU A 191 6.37 -6.22 -8.70
CA LEU A 191 4.96 -6.12 -8.33
C LEU A 191 4.12 -7.20 -9.01
N THR A 192 4.47 -7.62 -10.24
CA THR A 192 3.80 -8.74 -10.91
C THR A 192 3.95 -10.01 -10.07
N ASN A 193 5.19 -10.34 -9.68
CA ASN A 193 5.48 -11.51 -8.85
C ASN A 193 4.81 -11.40 -7.47
N GLY A 194 4.81 -10.19 -6.89
CA GLY A 194 4.13 -9.93 -5.61
C GLY A 194 2.62 -10.17 -5.67
N VAL A 195 1.95 -9.73 -6.75
CA VAL A 195 0.52 -9.98 -6.95
C VAL A 195 0.24 -11.46 -7.19
N GLN A 196 1.03 -12.13 -8.03
CA GLN A 196 0.89 -13.56 -8.30
C GLN A 196 1.04 -14.37 -7.00
N GLY A 197 2.07 -14.07 -6.21
CA GLY A 197 2.28 -14.70 -4.90
C GLY A 197 1.11 -14.47 -3.94
N ALA A 198 0.56 -13.24 -3.89
CA ALA A 198 -0.59 -12.91 -3.04
C ALA A 198 -1.88 -13.60 -3.47
N LEU A 199 -2.05 -13.85 -4.78
CA LEU A 199 -3.22 -14.51 -5.34
C LEU A 199 -3.08 -16.03 -5.44
N GLY A 200 -1.91 -16.59 -5.15
CA GLY A 200 -1.63 -18.01 -5.23
C GLY A 200 -1.56 -18.55 -6.67
N TYR A 201 -1.21 -17.72 -7.65
CA TYR A 201 -1.03 -18.13 -9.03
C TYR A 201 0.43 -18.41 -9.35
N SER A 202 0.71 -19.43 -10.19
CA SER A 202 1.97 -19.60 -10.91
C SER A 202 1.76 -19.28 -12.40
N ASP A 203 2.83 -18.92 -13.10
CA ASP A 203 2.79 -18.68 -14.56
C ASP A 203 2.32 -19.90 -15.35
N GLU A 204 2.38 -21.09 -14.77
CA GLU A 204 1.94 -22.35 -15.39
C GLU A 204 0.40 -22.48 -15.42
N ASP A 205 -0.32 -21.80 -14.54
CA ASP A 205 -1.79 -21.87 -14.46
C ASP A 205 -2.51 -20.97 -15.46
N GLY A 206 -1.78 -20.17 -16.23
CA GLY A 206 -2.16 -19.55 -17.50
C GLY A 206 -3.29 -18.52 -17.50
N GLU A 207 -4.09 -18.36 -16.45
CA GLU A 207 -5.25 -17.47 -16.45
C GLU A 207 -5.53 -16.84 -15.07
N SER A 208 -4.74 -15.87 -14.66
CA SER A 208 -5.27 -14.94 -13.65
C SER A 208 -6.32 -14.03 -14.28
N SER A 209 -7.56 -14.40 -14.15
CA SER A 209 -8.68 -13.61 -14.70
C SER A 209 -8.86 -12.26 -14.01
N HIS A 210 -8.18 -11.98 -12.91
CA HIS A 210 -8.39 -10.78 -12.09
C HIS A 210 -7.24 -9.78 -12.11
N PHE A 211 -6.06 -10.10 -12.66
CA PHE A 211 -4.91 -9.21 -12.71
C PHE A 211 -4.51 -8.90 -14.15
N ALA A 212 -4.48 -7.61 -14.50
CA ALA A 212 -4.18 -7.09 -15.84
C ALA A 212 -2.69 -6.82 -16.07
N GLY A 213 -1.89 -6.87 -15.02
CA GLY A 213 -0.46 -6.56 -15.07
C GLY A 213 -0.08 -5.21 -14.44
N VAL A 214 1.17 -4.83 -14.65
CA VAL A 214 1.78 -3.60 -14.15
C VAL A 214 2.31 -2.78 -15.30
N GLU A 215 2.02 -1.48 -15.32
CA GLU A 215 2.67 -0.52 -16.20
C GLU A 215 3.35 0.58 -15.41
N THR A 216 4.43 1.13 -15.96
CA THR A 216 5.31 2.05 -15.26
C THR A 216 5.38 3.40 -15.96
N THR A 217 5.46 4.47 -15.17
CA THR A 217 5.68 5.84 -15.70
C THR A 217 7.11 6.05 -16.17
N GLY A 218 8.04 5.19 -15.74
CA GLY A 218 9.48 5.35 -15.96
C GLY A 218 10.13 6.43 -15.10
N LEU A 219 9.37 7.08 -14.20
CA LEU A 219 9.87 8.04 -13.20
C LEU A 219 10.12 7.33 -11.88
N THR A 220 11.12 7.73 -11.14
CA THR A 220 11.30 7.32 -9.74
C THR A 220 10.28 8.03 -8.83
N ALA A 221 10.16 7.58 -7.58
CA ALA A 221 9.28 8.23 -6.62
C ALA A 221 9.66 9.69 -6.35
N ILE A 222 10.95 10.03 -6.40
CA ILE A 222 11.43 11.41 -6.26
C ILE A 222 11.08 12.22 -7.51
N GLU A 223 11.31 11.66 -8.70
CA GLU A 223 11.02 12.34 -9.97
C GLU A 223 9.55 12.66 -10.17
N LEU A 224 8.62 11.93 -9.54
CA LEU A 224 7.20 12.31 -9.54
C LEU A 224 6.95 13.71 -8.97
N HIS A 225 7.82 14.19 -8.07
CA HIS A 225 7.67 15.47 -7.38
C HIS A 225 8.67 16.53 -7.83
N THR A 226 9.69 16.16 -8.62
CA THR A 226 10.75 17.08 -9.08
C THR A 226 10.73 17.32 -10.59
N THR A 227 10.06 16.47 -11.34
CA THR A 227 9.83 16.64 -12.79
C THR A 227 8.68 17.63 -13.02
N GLU A 228 8.70 18.30 -14.18
CA GLU A 228 7.63 19.22 -14.59
C GLU A 228 6.25 18.55 -14.49
N PRO A 229 5.24 19.16 -13.82
CA PRO A 229 3.96 18.51 -13.54
C PRO A 229 3.23 17.97 -14.80
N GLU A 230 3.30 18.68 -15.92
CA GLU A 230 2.69 18.24 -17.18
C GLU A 230 3.37 17.00 -17.75
N GLU A 231 4.68 16.87 -17.59
CA GLU A 231 5.41 15.66 -18.00
C GLU A 231 5.07 14.46 -17.10
N VAL A 232 4.97 14.66 -15.79
CA VAL A 232 4.50 13.62 -14.85
C VAL A 232 3.11 13.16 -15.23
N ARG A 233 2.19 14.11 -15.45
CA ARG A 233 0.81 13.85 -15.87
C ARG A 233 0.76 13.05 -17.18
N ARG A 234 1.50 13.48 -18.18
CA ARG A 234 1.60 12.79 -19.48
C ARG A 234 2.05 11.34 -19.33
N ARG A 235 3.09 11.11 -18.52
CA ARG A 235 3.63 9.76 -18.25
C ARG A 235 2.63 8.85 -17.56
N ILE A 236 1.88 9.36 -16.59
CA ILE A 236 0.83 8.62 -15.90
C ILE A 236 -0.29 8.24 -16.87
N ILE A 237 -0.72 9.19 -17.73
CA ILE A 237 -1.73 8.95 -18.75
C ILE A 237 -1.27 7.83 -19.70
N GLU A 238 -0.04 7.93 -20.23
CA GLU A 238 0.52 6.93 -21.16
C GLU A 238 0.60 5.54 -20.53
N ALA A 239 1.11 5.44 -19.29
CA ALA A 239 1.18 4.18 -18.57
C ALA A 239 -0.23 3.59 -18.33
N THR A 240 -1.20 4.44 -18.01
CA THR A 240 -2.59 4.01 -17.84
C THR A 240 -3.19 3.50 -19.15
N CYS A 241 -3.04 4.24 -20.25
CA CYS A 241 -3.51 3.80 -21.57
C CYS A 241 -2.84 2.48 -21.97
N SER A 242 -1.54 2.33 -21.75
CA SER A 242 -0.80 1.10 -22.02
C SER A 242 -1.36 -0.08 -21.25
N LEU A 243 -1.60 0.08 -19.94
CA LEU A 243 -2.19 -0.94 -19.09
C LEU A 243 -3.56 -1.41 -19.62
N LEU A 244 -4.43 -0.47 -19.94
CA LEU A 244 -5.78 -0.77 -20.39
C LEU A 244 -5.81 -1.45 -21.78
N ARG A 245 -4.93 -1.00 -22.68
CA ARG A 245 -4.83 -1.50 -24.06
C ARG A 245 -4.24 -2.90 -24.13
N ASN A 246 -3.22 -3.16 -23.33
CA ASN A 246 -2.47 -4.42 -23.38
C ASN A 246 -3.12 -5.53 -22.55
N SER A 247 -4.11 -5.21 -21.74
CA SER A 247 -4.82 -6.19 -20.93
C SER A 247 -5.68 -7.13 -21.75
N ARG A 248 -5.62 -8.43 -21.45
CA ARG A 248 -6.49 -9.45 -22.06
C ARG A 248 -7.94 -9.39 -21.57
N THR A 249 -8.15 -8.82 -20.41
CA THR A 249 -9.46 -8.65 -19.76
C THR A 249 -9.75 -7.18 -19.56
N ARG A 250 -11.02 -6.83 -19.43
CA ARG A 250 -11.39 -5.43 -19.20
C ARG A 250 -10.93 -4.98 -17.82
N VAL A 251 -10.06 -3.98 -17.79
CA VAL A 251 -9.61 -3.37 -16.51
C VAL A 251 -10.75 -2.56 -15.93
N ARG A 252 -11.13 -2.92 -14.70
CA ARG A 252 -12.20 -2.26 -13.92
C ARG A 252 -11.63 -1.42 -12.77
N VAL A 253 -10.41 -1.73 -12.37
CA VAL A 253 -9.71 -1.06 -11.26
C VAL A 253 -8.27 -0.78 -11.65
N VAL A 254 -7.79 0.43 -11.37
CA VAL A 254 -6.37 0.79 -11.45
C VAL A 254 -5.88 1.16 -10.06
N CYS A 255 -4.84 0.49 -9.60
CA CYS A 255 -4.17 0.81 -8.34
C CYS A 255 -3.01 1.79 -8.59
N LEU A 256 -2.90 2.81 -7.72
CA LEU A 256 -1.75 3.70 -7.68
C LEU A 256 -0.57 2.98 -7.01
N GLY A 257 0.43 2.66 -7.78
CA GLY A 257 1.55 1.79 -7.43
C GLY A 257 2.72 2.48 -6.71
N CYS A 258 2.48 3.61 -6.06
CA CYS A 258 3.46 4.30 -5.23
C CYS A 258 2.73 5.22 -4.25
N ALA A 259 3.23 5.32 -3.00
CA ALA A 259 2.72 6.31 -2.05
C ALA A 259 2.87 7.75 -2.57
N GLY A 260 3.92 8.02 -3.36
CA GLY A 260 4.14 9.31 -4.01
C GLY A 260 3.16 9.66 -5.14
N MET A 261 2.33 8.71 -5.58
CA MET A 261 1.26 8.95 -6.58
C MET A 261 -0.07 9.39 -5.93
N ALA A 262 -0.14 9.41 -4.63
CA ALA A 262 -1.34 9.88 -3.92
C ALA A 262 -1.68 11.32 -4.34
N GLY A 263 -2.95 11.56 -4.72
CA GLY A 263 -3.39 12.83 -5.30
C GLY A 263 -3.25 12.94 -6.84
N MET A 264 -2.75 11.89 -7.51
CA MET A 264 -2.59 11.87 -8.98
C MET A 264 -3.71 11.10 -9.71
N GLU A 265 -4.83 10.83 -9.04
CA GLU A 265 -5.97 10.07 -9.57
C GLU A 265 -6.54 10.65 -10.85
N GLU A 266 -6.53 11.98 -11.01
CA GLU A 266 -7.07 12.64 -12.18
C GLU A 266 -6.28 12.31 -13.46
N ALA A 267 -4.95 12.17 -13.38
CA ALA A 267 -4.13 11.75 -14.50
C ALA A 267 -4.45 10.30 -14.93
N VAL A 268 -4.63 9.41 -13.96
CA VAL A 268 -5.08 8.03 -14.22
C VAL A 268 -6.49 8.03 -14.81
N ARG A 269 -7.40 8.86 -14.28
CA ARG A 269 -8.76 9.02 -14.81
C ARG A 269 -8.76 9.45 -16.25
N GLU A 270 -7.93 10.40 -16.61
CA GLU A 270 -7.79 10.86 -17.98
C GLU A 270 -7.31 9.74 -18.90
N GLY A 271 -6.28 8.98 -18.52
CA GLY A 271 -5.82 7.82 -19.26
C GLY A 271 -6.94 6.79 -19.49
N CYS A 272 -7.75 6.53 -18.47
CA CYS A 272 -8.91 5.67 -18.58
C CYS A 272 -9.95 6.19 -19.60
N VAL A 273 -10.21 7.51 -19.57
CA VAL A 273 -11.15 8.15 -20.49
C VAL A 273 -10.61 8.16 -21.94
N GLN A 274 -9.32 8.42 -22.11
CA GLN A 274 -8.68 8.36 -23.44
C GLN A 274 -8.77 6.97 -24.07
N GLU A 275 -8.57 5.91 -23.29
CA GLU A 275 -8.54 4.55 -23.83
C GLU A 275 -9.95 3.93 -23.98
N TYR A 276 -10.85 4.15 -23.02
CA TYR A 276 -12.17 3.53 -22.98
C TYR A 276 -13.32 4.46 -23.37
N GLY A 277 -13.05 5.74 -23.62
CA GLY A 277 -14.06 6.77 -23.83
C GLY A 277 -14.67 7.28 -22.52
N ASP A 278 -15.35 8.43 -22.59
CA ASP A 278 -15.81 9.16 -21.42
C ASP A 278 -16.67 8.31 -20.47
N ARG A 279 -17.69 7.63 -21.00
CA ARG A 279 -18.63 6.84 -20.21
C ARG A 279 -17.96 5.69 -19.47
N GLU A 280 -17.18 4.88 -20.15
CA GLU A 280 -16.60 3.67 -19.59
C GLU A 280 -15.31 3.96 -18.81
N GLY A 281 -14.51 4.92 -19.26
CA GLY A 281 -13.31 5.37 -18.55
C GLY A 281 -13.62 5.95 -17.17
N ARG A 282 -14.73 6.70 -17.05
CA ARG A 282 -15.18 7.22 -15.73
C ARG A 282 -15.67 6.13 -14.78
N ARG A 283 -16.01 4.95 -15.26
CA ARG A 283 -16.42 3.80 -14.44
C ARG A 283 -15.27 2.99 -13.87
N VAL A 284 -14.07 3.14 -14.41
CA VAL A 284 -12.88 2.49 -13.85
C VAL A 284 -12.65 3.04 -12.44
N ARG A 285 -12.50 2.16 -11.47
CA ARG A 285 -12.17 2.54 -10.09
C ARG A 285 -10.68 2.83 -9.97
N ILE A 286 -10.32 3.82 -9.19
CA ILE A 286 -8.92 4.13 -8.88
C ILE A 286 -8.73 3.88 -7.40
N VAL A 287 -7.74 3.07 -7.06
CA VAL A 287 -7.44 2.68 -5.68
C VAL A 287 -6.11 3.29 -5.28
N ASP A 288 -6.15 4.17 -4.30
CA ASP A 288 -4.98 4.62 -3.56
C ASP A 288 -4.70 3.62 -2.43
N GLY A 289 -3.47 3.07 -2.42
CA GLY A 289 -3.07 2.08 -1.44
C GLY A 289 -2.98 2.63 -0.01
N VAL A 290 -2.69 3.92 0.16
CA VAL A 290 -2.64 4.59 1.48
C VAL A 290 -4.04 4.69 2.07
N VAL A 291 -5.00 5.14 1.25
CA VAL A 291 -6.43 5.23 1.64
C VAL A 291 -6.99 3.83 1.94
N ALA A 292 -6.71 2.85 1.07
CA ALA A 292 -7.15 1.47 1.25
C ALA A 292 -6.55 0.86 2.53
N GLY A 293 -5.26 1.08 2.77
CA GLY A 293 -4.56 0.57 3.96
C GLY A 293 -5.12 1.15 5.26
N ALA A 294 -5.30 2.46 5.33
CA ALA A 294 -5.90 3.11 6.48
C ALA A 294 -7.34 2.60 6.72
N GLY A 295 -8.15 2.50 5.67
CA GLY A 295 -9.52 1.98 5.74
C GLY A 295 -9.57 0.55 6.28
N ASN A 296 -8.71 -0.34 5.78
CA ASN A 296 -8.63 -1.73 6.23
C ASN A 296 -8.27 -1.82 7.72
N LEU A 297 -7.25 -1.07 8.17
CA LEU A 297 -6.83 -1.07 9.56
C LEU A 297 -7.93 -0.53 10.48
N ILE A 298 -8.57 0.56 10.10
CA ILE A 298 -9.66 1.15 10.90
C ILE A 298 -10.86 0.19 10.99
N THR A 299 -11.17 -0.50 9.89
CA THR A 299 -12.23 -1.52 9.89
C THR A 299 -11.88 -2.66 10.85
N ALA A 300 -10.64 -3.17 10.80
CA ALA A 300 -10.19 -4.25 11.68
C ALA A 300 -10.24 -3.82 13.15
N LEU A 301 -9.74 -2.61 13.48
CA LEU A 301 -9.78 -2.05 14.83
C LEU A 301 -11.22 -1.90 15.37
N LYS A 302 -12.12 -1.34 14.56
CA LYS A 302 -13.51 -1.09 14.99
C LYS A 302 -14.35 -2.34 15.03
N ALA A 303 -14.07 -3.33 14.17
CA ALA A 303 -14.79 -4.60 14.16
C ALA A 303 -14.23 -5.60 15.19
N GLY A 304 -12.99 -5.41 15.64
CA GLY A 304 -12.35 -6.29 16.62
C GLY A 304 -12.06 -7.69 16.06
N PHE A 305 -11.60 -7.75 14.82
CA PHE A 305 -11.30 -9.03 14.15
C PHE A 305 -10.23 -9.81 14.87
#